data_a3efd2268dd420813e9f12afd617296c
#
_entry.id   a3efd2268dd420813e9f12afd617296c
#
_cell.length_a   1.000
_cell.length_b   1.000
_cell.length_c   1.000
_cell.angle_alpha   90.00
_cell.angle_beta   90.00
_cell.angle_gamma   90.00
#
_symmetry.space_group_name_H-M   'P 1'
#
loop_
_entity.id
_entity.type
_entity.pdbx_description
1 polymer ?
#
loop_
_entity_poly.entity_id
_entity_poly.type
_entity_poly.pdbx_seq_one_letter_code
_entity_poly.pdbx_strand_id
1 'polypeptide(L)'
;MRVSWAILGAAALLLAGRVDATSVVDTNQGCEVARAATPTVTHTTLNGVPAILRIPAHITKAPIILWHGFGPPASESAMMEALPLDDVDAVKVYLGLPLFGARAPAGGMKELARRQGEDVGLEVFKPVVAGAADELSDVVAALAQHGCMKAGSPVRVVGFSAGGAAALYAMAQGKVKIDAAVLLNPSTGLNDSVQAYEQATGRTYAWSPASRELARQTDAAAHAGDIARHLPALLFLQGANDSVLDTQAVPALCEKLKPLYGEQTSRLQCRQLTGMSHQWSADAASLAMVRKAVGAWFMDIASAPTQ
;
A
#
# COMPACT_ATOMS: atom_id res chain seq x y z
N MET A 1 -1.70 -33.45 -2.69
CA MET A 1 -2.58 -33.04 -1.59
C MET A 1 -3.31 -31.80 -2.02
N ARG A 2 -4.63 -31.87 -2.21
CA ARG A 2 -5.44 -30.74 -2.67
C ARG A 2 -5.69 -29.85 -1.45
N VAL A 3 -5.10 -28.65 -1.42
CA VAL A 3 -5.42 -27.62 -0.42
C VAL A 3 -6.71 -26.96 -0.90
N SER A 4 -7.84 -27.37 -0.31
CA SER A 4 -9.12 -26.70 -0.49
C SER A 4 -9.02 -25.30 0.15
N TRP A 5 -9.19 -24.28 -0.65
CA TRP A 5 -9.48 -22.93 -0.16
C TRP A 5 -10.88 -22.92 0.44
N ALA A 6 -10.98 -23.34 1.70
CA ALA A 6 -12.18 -23.18 2.49
C ALA A 6 -12.34 -21.68 2.78
N ILE A 7 -13.41 -21.11 2.26
CA ILE A 7 -13.96 -19.83 2.69
C ILE A 7 -14.28 -19.98 4.18
N LEU A 8 -13.41 -19.51 5.05
CA LEU A 8 -13.70 -19.37 6.48
C LEU A 8 -14.68 -18.22 6.65
N GLY A 9 -15.96 -18.56 6.62
CA GLY A 9 -17.02 -17.72 7.13
C GLY A 9 -16.85 -17.57 8.64
N ALA A 10 -16.28 -16.48 9.10
CA ALA A 10 -16.36 -16.08 10.49
C ALA A 10 -17.79 -15.64 10.78
N ALA A 11 -18.54 -16.45 11.49
CA ALA A 11 -19.81 -16.07 12.09
C ALA A 11 -19.53 -14.98 13.12
N ALA A 12 -19.83 -13.73 12.80
CA ALA A 12 -19.81 -12.64 13.74
C ALA A 12 -20.99 -12.78 14.70
N LEU A 13 -20.74 -13.13 15.94
CA LEU A 13 -21.71 -12.95 17.03
C LEU A 13 -21.96 -11.45 17.18
N LEU A 14 -23.19 -11.03 16.90
CA LEU A 14 -23.70 -9.69 17.21
C LEU A 14 -23.81 -9.52 18.72
N LEU A 15 -22.78 -9.00 19.35
CA LEU A 15 -22.88 -8.34 20.65
C LEU A 15 -23.33 -6.89 20.39
N ALA A 16 -24.60 -6.60 20.69
CA ALA A 16 -25.13 -5.26 20.68
C ALA A 16 -24.48 -4.44 21.81
N GLY A 17 -23.29 -3.87 21.52
CA GLY A 17 -22.68 -2.84 22.34
C GLY A 17 -23.32 -1.50 21.98
N ARG A 18 -23.75 -0.76 22.99
CA ARG A 18 -24.22 0.64 22.88
C ARG A 18 -23.16 1.44 22.13
N VAL A 19 -23.54 1.97 20.97
CA VAL A 19 -22.74 2.97 20.25
C VAL A 19 -22.90 4.28 21.02
N ASP A 20 -21.89 4.63 21.80
CA ASP A 20 -21.75 6.00 22.26
C ASP A 20 -21.60 6.89 21.04
N ALA A 21 -22.41 7.94 21.00
CA ALA A 21 -22.41 8.92 19.93
C ALA A 21 -21.01 9.56 19.85
N THR A 22 -20.16 9.03 18.98
CA THR A 22 -18.93 9.71 18.58
C THR A 22 -19.34 11.02 17.91
N SER A 23 -18.97 12.13 18.53
CA SER A 23 -19.10 13.48 17.98
C SER A 23 -18.58 13.48 16.54
N VAL A 24 -19.46 13.79 15.59
CA VAL A 24 -19.09 14.11 14.22
C VAL A 24 -18.20 15.35 14.32
N VAL A 25 -16.91 15.17 14.25
CA VAL A 25 -15.93 16.27 14.16
C VAL A 25 -16.11 16.89 12.78
N ASP A 26 -16.34 18.17 12.76
CA ASP A 26 -16.48 19.00 11.56
C ASP A 26 -15.31 18.73 10.62
N THR A 27 -15.60 18.33 9.37
CA THR A 27 -14.65 17.87 8.35
C THR A 27 -13.69 18.96 7.84
N ASN A 28 -13.73 20.15 8.42
CA ASN A 28 -12.91 21.31 8.06
C ASN A 28 -11.74 21.59 9.01
N GLN A 29 -11.48 20.74 10.00
CA GLN A 29 -10.31 20.91 10.86
C GLN A 29 -9.10 20.21 10.22
N GLY A 30 -8.24 21.00 9.56
CA GLY A 30 -6.98 20.53 8.97
C GLY A 30 -6.00 19.97 10.01
N CYS A 31 -4.89 19.40 9.55
CA CYS A 31 -3.84 18.83 10.41
C CYS A 31 -3.23 19.83 11.42
N GLU A 32 -3.51 21.13 11.29
CA GLU A 32 -3.00 22.18 12.19
C GLU A 32 -3.64 22.15 13.60
N VAL A 33 -4.79 21.51 13.77
CA VAL A 33 -5.55 21.53 15.05
C VAL A 33 -5.18 20.37 15.98
N ALA A 34 -4.49 19.36 15.51
CA ALA A 34 -4.14 18.19 16.32
C ALA A 34 -2.91 18.41 17.20
N ARG A 35 -3.01 19.31 18.21
CA ARG A 35 -1.98 19.50 19.24
C ARG A 35 -2.27 18.71 20.52
N ALA A 36 -2.88 17.54 20.39
CA ALA A 36 -3.08 16.64 21.53
C ALA A 36 -1.79 15.85 21.83
N ALA A 37 -1.55 15.50 23.10
CA ALA A 37 -0.40 14.69 23.52
C ALA A 37 -0.43 13.24 22.98
N THR A 38 -1.55 12.81 22.39
CA THR A 38 -1.75 11.50 21.77
C THR A 38 -2.09 11.69 20.30
N PRO A 39 -1.71 10.75 19.41
CA PRO A 39 -2.08 10.83 18.00
C PRO A 39 -3.59 10.96 17.82
N THR A 40 -4.03 11.92 17.02
CA THR A 40 -5.44 12.08 16.65
C THR A 40 -5.76 11.22 15.45
N VAL A 41 -6.86 10.45 15.52
CA VAL A 41 -7.36 9.64 14.41
C VAL A 41 -8.63 10.27 13.85
N THR A 42 -8.64 10.55 12.54
CA THR A 42 -9.77 11.17 11.86
C THR A 42 -10.12 10.38 10.61
N HIS A 43 -11.39 9.99 10.47
CA HIS A 43 -11.92 9.43 9.25
C HIS A 43 -12.37 10.56 8.34
N THR A 44 -11.93 10.55 7.09
CA THR A 44 -12.19 11.63 6.13
C THR A 44 -12.27 11.09 4.70
N THR A 45 -12.46 12.00 3.77
CA THR A 45 -12.39 11.73 2.34
C THR A 45 -11.45 12.73 1.70
N LEU A 46 -10.42 12.26 1.02
CA LEU A 46 -9.47 13.09 0.29
C LEU A 46 -9.79 13.01 -1.20
N ASN A 47 -10.41 14.05 -1.73
CA ASN A 47 -10.89 14.11 -3.12
C ASN A 47 -11.69 12.86 -3.55
N GLY A 48 -12.65 12.43 -2.74
CA GLY A 48 -13.49 11.25 -3.01
C GLY A 48 -12.88 9.91 -2.55
N VAL A 49 -11.62 9.88 -2.14
CA VAL A 49 -10.96 8.66 -1.65
C VAL A 49 -11.11 8.56 -0.13
N PRO A 50 -11.77 7.52 0.41
CA PRO A 50 -11.85 7.29 1.85
C PRO A 50 -10.45 7.15 2.45
N ALA A 51 -10.23 7.86 3.54
CA ALA A 51 -8.95 7.91 4.23
C ALA A 51 -9.11 7.93 5.74
N ILE A 52 -8.14 7.36 6.44
CA ILE A 52 -7.96 7.55 7.88
C ILE A 52 -6.65 8.32 8.06
N LEU A 53 -6.74 9.48 8.70
CA LEU A 53 -5.57 10.27 9.09
C LEU A 53 -5.21 9.93 10.52
N ARG A 54 -3.95 9.56 10.75
CA ARG A 54 -3.37 9.45 12.08
C ARG A 54 -2.31 10.53 12.24
N ILE A 55 -2.65 11.57 12.99
CA ILE A 55 -1.90 12.82 13.09
C ILE A 55 -1.12 12.80 14.40
N PRO A 56 0.22 12.88 14.37
CA PRO A 56 1.04 12.94 15.59
C PRO A 56 0.95 14.32 16.26
N ALA A 57 1.39 14.41 17.52
CA ALA A 57 1.48 15.69 18.24
C ALA A 57 2.41 16.71 17.56
N HIS A 58 3.43 16.23 16.88
CA HIS A 58 4.40 17.04 16.10
C HIS A 58 4.53 16.48 14.69
N ILE A 59 4.46 17.35 13.69
CA ILE A 59 4.68 17.00 12.29
C ILE A 59 6.02 17.57 11.87
N THR A 60 7.04 16.73 11.75
CA THR A 60 8.40 17.11 11.35
C THR A 60 8.87 16.43 10.08
N LYS A 61 8.11 15.44 9.60
CA LYS A 61 8.45 14.63 8.44
C LYS A 61 7.33 14.68 7.40
N ALA A 62 7.68 14.36 6.15
CA ALA A 62 6.73 14.23 5.05
C ALA A 62 5.64 13.20 5.38
N PRO A 63 4.38 13.41 4.94
CA PRO A 63 3.31 12.46 5.18
C PRO A 63 3.61 11.10 4.57
N ILE A 64 3.12 10.05 5.24
CA ILE A 64 3.25 8.66 4.81
C ILE A 64 1.89 8.17 4.36
N ILE A 65 1.76 7.83 3.09
CA ILE A 65 0.56 7.25 2.49
C ILE A 65 0.68 5.73 2.55
N LEU A 66 -0.33 5.04 3.08
CA LEU A 66 -0.30 3.60 3.27
C LEU A 66 -1.46 2.95 2.51
N TRP A 67 -1.11 1.97 1.65
CA TRP A 67 -2.05 1.11 0.94
C TRP A 67 -1.95 -0.32 1.43
N HIS A 68 -3.11 -0.89 1.75
CA HIS A 68 -3.28 -2.30 2.14
C HIS A 68 -3.21 -3.25 0.93
N GLY A 69 -3.37 -4.56 1.15
CA GLY A 69 -3.47 -5.59 0.10
C GLY A 69 -4.88 -6.14 -0.08
N PHE A 70 -5.01 -7.23 -0.84
CA PHE A 70 -6.25 -8.00 -0.98
C PHE A 70 -6.52 -8.90 0.23
N GLY A 71 -5.49 -9.35 0.93
CA GLY A 71 -5.55 -10.12 2.16
C GLY A 71 -5.18 -9.28 3.38
N PRO A 72 -5.24 -9.84 4.61
CA PRO A 72 -4.90 -9.11 5.83
C PRO A 72 -3.48 -8.51 5.84
N PRO A 73 -3.37 -7.20 6.10
CA PRO A 73 -4.44 -6.21 6.31
C PRO A 73 -5.16 -5.85 5.00
N ALA A 74 -6.51 -5.93 4.97
CA ALA A 74 -7.33 -5.84 3.76
C ALA A 74 -8.21 -4.59 3.71
N SER A 75 -7.94 -3.61 4.55
CA SER A 75 -8.62 -2.31 4.59
C SER A 75 -7.72 -1.23 5.17
N GLU A 76 -8.10 0.02 5.00
CA GLU A 76 -7.44 1.18 5.59
C GLU A 76 -7.37 1.09 7.12
N SER A 77 -8.44 0.64 7.78
CA SER A 77 -8.47 0.47 9.24
C SER A 77 -7.56 -0.67 9.70
N ALA A 78 -7.60 -1.82 9.04
CA ALA A 78 -6.72 -2.94 9.35
C ALA A 78 -5.24 -2.58 9.12
N MET A 79 -4.95 -1.78 8.08
CA MET A 79 -3.59 -1.28 7.83
C MET A 79 -3.13 -0.32 8.93
N MET A 80 -4.02 0.55 9.42
CA MET A 80 -3.72 1.44 10.55
C MET A 80 -3.45 0.65 11.84
N GLU A 81 -4.24 -0.36 12.13
CA GLU A 81 -4.03 -1.23 13.29
C GLU A 81 -2.71 -2.00 13.18
N ALA A 82 -2.39 -2.50 11.99
CA ALA A 82 -1.15 -3.23 11.74
C ALA A 82 0.09 -2.32 11.80
N LEU A 83 0.05 -1.12 11.23
CA LEU A 83 1.17 -0.18 11.15
C LEU A 83 0.76 1.22 11.63
N PRO A 84 0.57 1.45 12.93
CA PRO A 84 0.23 2.78 13.45
C PRO A 84 1.37 3.79 13.31
N LEU A 85 2.64 3.34 13.30
CA LEU A 85 3.86 4.14 13.13
C LEU A 85 3.92 5.36 14.08
N ASP A 86 3.57 5.17 15.34
CA ASP A 86 3.48 6.26 16.32
C ASP A 86 4.83 6.91 16.64
N ASP A 87 5.92 6.15 16.46
CA ASP A 87 7.29 6.65 16.65
C ASP A 87 7.76 7.56 15.50
N VAL A 88 6.95 7.74 14.46
CA VAL A 88 7.31 8.57 13.30
C VAL A 88 6.48 9.86 13.32
N ASP A 89 7.13 11.00 13.45
CA ASP A 89 6.53 12.34 13.48
C ASP A 89 6.06 12.81 12.09
N ALA A 90 5.21 12.01 11.45
CA ALA A 90 4.59 12.26 10.17
C ALA A 90 3.08 12.04 10.26
N VAL A 91 2.30 12.71 9.45
CA VAL A 91 0.89 12.33 9.23
C VAL A 91 0.87 10.98 8.49
N LYS A 92 0.20 9.99 9.06
CA LYS A 92 -0.06 8.70 8.39
C LYS A 92 -1.44 8.79 7.74
N VAL A 93 -1.50 8.44 6.44
CA VAL A 93 -2.68 8.52 5.59
C VAL A 93 -3.00 7.13 5.08
N TYR A 94 -3.93 6.45 5.70
CA TYR A 94 -4.35 5.11 5.30
C TYR A 94 -5.46 5.23 4.28
N LEU A 95 -5.20 4.81 3.05
CA LEU A 95 -6.14 4.92 1.94
C LEU A 95 -6.84 3.60 1.65
N GLY A 96 -8.15 3.67 1.44
CA GLY A 96 -8.93 2.55 0.95
C GLY A 96 -8.62 2.29 -0.54
N LEU A 97 -8.18 1.07 -0.86
CA LEU A 97 -8.05 0.65 -2.27
C LEU A 97 -9.42 0.49 -2.92
N PRO A 98 -9.58 0.82 -4.22
CA PRO A 98 -10.79 0.50 -4.96
C PRO A 98 -11.20 -0.96 -4.81
N LEU A 99 -12.49 -1.24 -4.68
CA LEU A 99 -13.10 -2.55 -4.47
C LEU A 99 -12.89 -3.18 -3.08
N PHE A 100 -12.19 -2.51 -2.15
CA PHE A 100 -11.89 -3.02 -0.81
C PHE A 100 -12.22 -2.00 0.29
N GLY A 101 -12.30 -2.49 1.54
CA GLY A 101 -12.57 -1.64 2.70
C GLY A 101 -13.85 -0.83 2.55
N ALA A 102 -13.77 0.48 2.78
CA ALA A 102 -14.88 1.42 2.60
C ALA A 102 -15.34 1.57 1.14
N ARG A 103 -14.58 1.03 0.18
CA ARG A 103 -14.87 1.10 -1.28
C ARG A 103 -15.33 -0.24 -1.85
N ALA A 104 -15.69 -1.21 -0.98
CA ALA A 104 -16.20 -2.50 -1.42
C ALA A 104 -17.46 -2.33 -2.30
N PRO A 105 -17.60 -3.10 -3.40
CA PRO A 105 -18.77 -3.00 -4.27
C PRO A 105 -20.04 -3.45 -3.55
N ALA A 106 -21.21 -2.98 -4.01
CA ALA A 106 -22.51 -3.28 -3.40
C ALA A 106 -22.79 -4.78 -3.27
N GLY A 107 -22.22 -5.65 -4.09
CA GLY A 107 -22.31 -7.12 -3.97
C GLY A 107 -21.29 -7.76 -3.04
N GLY A 108 -20.39 -6.96 -2.42
CA GLY A 108 -19.35 -7.46 -1.52
C GLY A 108 -18.45 -8.51 -2.18
N MET A 109 -18.08 -9.55 -1.42
CA MET A 109 -17.21 -10.64 -1.89
C MET A 109 -17.76 -11.41 -3.08
N LYS A 110 -19.11 -11.50 -3.24
CA LYS A 110 -19.72 -12.16 -4.39
C LYS A 110 -19.44 -11.39 -5.68
N GLU A 111 -19.56 -10.08 -5.63
CA GLU A 111 -19.27 -9.23 -6.79
C GLU A 111 -17.76 -9.25 -7.12
N LEU A 112 -16.91 -9.21 -6.11
CA LEU A 112 -15.46 -9.33 -6.30
C LEU A 112 -15.10 -10.69 -6.97
N ALA A 113 -15.67 -11.77 -6.50
CA ALA A 113 -15.46 -13.10 -7.11
C ALA A 113 -15.97 -13.17 -8.55
N ARG A 114 -17.11 -12.53 -8.87
CA ARG A 114 -17.62 -12.41 -10.24
C ARG A 114 -16.61 -11.68 -11.13
N ARG A 115 -16.11 -10.53 -10.71
CA ARG A 115 -15.10 -9.75 -11.42
C ARG A 115 -13.80 -10.51 -11.64
N GLN A 116 -13.33 -11.21 -10.62
CA GLN A 116 -12.15 -12.09 -10.73
C GLN A 116 -12.36 -13.22 -11.75
N GLY A 117 -13.58 -13.76 -11.80
CA GLY A 117 -13.93 -14.82 -12.75
C GLY A 117 -14.12 -14.34 -14.18
N GLU A 118 -14.50 -13.08 -14.36
CA GLU A 118 -14.63 -12.44 -15.69
C GLU A 118 -13.26 -12.03 -16.24
N ASP A 119 -12.56 -11.15 -15.53
CA ASP A 119 -11.23 -10.69 -15.92
C ASP A 119 -10.49 -10.12 -14.70
N VAL A 120 -9.66 -10.93 -14.04
CA VAL A 120 -8.89 -10.49 -12.87
C VAL A 120 -7.99 -9.30 -13.18
N GLY A 121 -7.47 -9.20 -14.39
CA GLY A 121 -6.61 -8.10 -14.82
C GLY A 121 -7.36 -6.79 -15.00
N LEU A 122 -8.42 -6.78 -15.79
CA LEU A 122 -9.12 -5.54 -16.15
C LEU A 122 -10.20 -5.16 -15.14
N GLU A 123 -10.88 -6.13 -14.52
CA GLU A 123 -11.99 -5.89 -13.61
C GLU A 123 -11.58 -5.77 -12.13
N VAL A 124 -10.37 -6.23 -11.77
CA VAL A 124 -9.87 -6.18 -10.40
C VAL A 124 -8.53 -5.45 -10.32
N PHE A 125 -7.47 -5.96 -10.95
CA PHE A 125 -6.13 -5.37 -10.84
C PHE A 125 -6.09 -3.93 -11.36
N LYS A 126 -6.67 -3.66 -12.53
CA LYS A 126 -6.68 -2.31 -13.11
C LYS A 126 -7.30 -1.26 -12.19
N PRO A 127 -8.55 -1.40 -11.71
CA PRO A 127 -9.14 -0.40 -10.81
C PRO A 127 -8.37 -0.30 -9.49
N VAL A 128 -7.87 -1.40 -8.95
CA VAL A 128 -7.19 -1.40 -7.64
C VAL A 128 -5.80 -0.80 -7.73
N VAL A 129 -4.99 -1.20 -8.69
CA VAL A 129 -3.58 -0.79 -8.79
C VAL A 129 -3.45 0.52 -9.58
N ALA A 130 -3.91 0.53 -10.83
CA ALA A 130 -3.80 1.72 -11.66
C ALA A 130 -4.72 2.84 -11.14
N GLY A 131 -5.95 2.50 -10.74
CA GLY A 131 -6.88 3.48 -10.18
C GLY A 131 -6.34 4.14 -8.89
N ALA A 132 -5.80 3.37 -7.94
CA ALA A 132 -5.22 3.94 -6.72
C ALA A 132 -4.00 4.84 -7.02
N ALA A 133 -3.15 4.45 -7.97
CA ALA A 133 -2.01 5.28 -8.39
C ALA A 133 -2.46 6.56 -9.10
N ASP A 134 -3.51 6.51 -9.92
CA ASP A 134 -4.04 7.67 -10.61
C ASP A 134 -4.70 8.69 -9.65
N GLU A 135 -5.33 8.21 -8.58
CA GLU A 135 -5.94 9.04 -7.53
C GLU A 135 -4.90 9.77 -6.65
N LEU A 136 -3.65 9.29 -6.61
CA LEU A 136 -2.63 9.77 -5.66
C LEU A 136 -2.36 11.27 -5.77
N SER A 137 -2.32 11.84 -6.97
CA SER A 137 -2.07 13.28 -7.18
C SER A 137 -3.15 14.13 -6.52
N ASP A 138 -4.40 13.72 -6.63
CA ASP A 138 -5.55 14.43 -6.07
C ASP A 138 -5.61 14.28 -4.55
N VAL A 139 -5.27 13.10 -4.03
CA VAL A 139 -5.12 12.86 -2.59
C VAL A 139 -4.04 13.77 -2.00
N VAL A 140 -2.88 13.89 -2.66
CA VAL A 140 -1.78 14.75 -2.20
C VAL A 140 -2.16 16.23 -2.26
N ALA A 141 -2.88 16.66 -3.29
CA ALA A 141 -3.42 18.01 -3.37
C ALA A 141 -4.41 18.31 -2.23
N ALA A 142 -5.30 17.37 -1.91
CA ALA A 142 -6.22 17.49 -0.79
C ALA A 142 -5.49 17.55 0.57
N LEU A 143 -4.45 16.74 0.78
CA LEU A 143 -3.61 16.83 1.98
C LEU A 143 -2.97 18.22 2.16
N ALA A 144 -2.50 18.82 1.08
CA ALA A 144 -1.96 20.17 1.12
C ALA A 144 -3.05 21.22 1.45
N GLN A 145 -4.26 21.07 0.89
CA GLN A 145 -5.40 21.94 1.18
C GLN A 145 -5.86 21.83 2.65
N HIS A 146 -5.74 20.64 3.24
CA HIS A 146 -6.02 20.39 4.65
C HIS A 146 -4.87 20.78 5.61
N GLY A 147 -3.81 21.44 5.11
CA GLY A 147 -2.68 21.86 5.95
C GLY A 147 -1.83 20.71 6.49
N CYS A 148 -1.97 19.50 5.94
CA CYS A 148 -1.20 18.32 6.37
C CYS A 148 0.21 18.27 5.79
N MET A 149 0.48 19.07 4.78
CA MET A 149 1.79 19.22 4.13
C MET A 149 1.84 20.53 3.34
N LYS A 150 3.06 20.98 3.02
CA LYS A 150 3.25 22.08 2.08
C LYS A 150 3.02 21.59 0.64
N ALA A 151 2.30 22.36 -0.16
CA ALA A 151 2.08 22.05 -1.58
C ALA A 151 3.43 21.85 -2.32
N GLY A 152 3.49 20.82 -3.16
CA GLY A 152 4.68 20.45 -3.92
C GLY A 152 5.79 19.74 -3.11
N SER A 153 5.61 19.56 -1.80
CA SER A 153 6.51 18.73 -1.00
C SER A 153 6.38 17.25 -1.37
N PRO A 154 7.43 16.44 -1.16
CA PRO A 154 7.35 15.00 -1.38
C PRO A 154 6.43 14.32 -0.36
N VAL A 155 5.95 13.15 -0.73
CA VAL A 155 5.30 12.19 0.17
C VAL A 155 6.13 10.93 0.29
N ARG A 156 5.83 10.10 1.30
CA ARG A 156 6.37 8.77 1.50
C ARG A 156 5.25 7.75 1.34
N VAL A 157 5.58 6.55 0.93
CA VAL A 157 4.54 5.52 0.72
C VAL A 157 4.89 4.21 1.41
N VAL A 158 3.86 3.50 1.85
CA VAL A 158 3.95 2.09 2.24
C VAL A 158 2.92 1.34 1.42
N GLY A 159 3.33 0.29 0.74
CA GLY A 159 2.41 -0.55 -0.03
C GLY A 159 2.57 -2.02 0.31
N PHE A 160 1.45 -2.69 0.60
CA PHE A 160 1.41 -4.14 0.81
C PHE A 160 0.75 -4.84 -0.38
N SER A 161 1.38 -5.89 -0.93
CA SER A 161 0.81 -6.73 -1.98
C SER A 161 0.32 -5.88 -3.17
N ALA A 162 -0.97 -5.84 -3.46
CA ALA A 162 -1.58 -4.98 -4.48
C ALA A 162 -1.33 -3.48 -4.22
N GLY A 163 -1.33 -3.04 -2.94
CA GLY A 163 -0.93 -1.68 -2.56
C GLY A 163 0.55 -1.40 -2.86
N GLY A 164 1.39 -2.44 -2.79
CA GLY A 164 2.79 -2.37 -3.23
C GLY A 164 2.91 -2.17 -4.74
N ALA A 165 2.09 -2.88 -5.53
CA ALA A 165 2.02 -2.66 -6.97
C ALA A 165 1.54 -1.24 -7.32
N ALA A 166 0.54 -0.72 -6.59
CA ALA A 166 0.06 0.65 -6.76
C ALA A 166 1.17 1.68 -6.47
N ALA A 167 1.96 1.46 -5.40
CA ALA A 167 3.09 2.31 -5.05
C ALA A 167 4.20 2.27 -6.13
N LEU A 168 4.57 1.08 -6.63
CA LEU A 168 5.55 0.93 -7.71
C LEU A 168 5.07 1.62 -9.00
N TYR A 169 3.80 1.43 -9.35
CA TYR A 169 3.22 2.05 -10.53
C TYR A 169 3.13 3.58 -10.40
N ALA A 170 2.73 4.10 -9.23
CA ALA A 170 2.73 5.55 -8.96
C ALA A 170 4.14 6.17 -9.07
N MET A 171 5.17 5.48 -8.58
CA MET A 171 6.57 5.90 -8.74
C MET A 171 6.99 5.90 -10.21
N ALA A 172 6.63 4.87 -10.97
CA ALA A 172 6.92 4.79 -12.40
C ALA A 172 6.24 5.93 -13.20
N GLN A 173 5.00 6.28 -12.86
CA GLN A 173 4.28 7.40 -13.48
C GLN A 173 4.95 8.76 -13.17
N GLY A 174 5.54 8.94 -11.99
CA GLY A 174 6.21 10.17 -11.60
C GLY A 174 5.30 11.39 -11.44
N LYS A 175 3.96 11.21 -11.34
CA LYS A 175 2.99 12.30 -11.17
C LYS A 175 3.10 12.97 -9.80
N VAL A 176 3.53 12.22 -8.79
CA VAL A 176 3.73 12.66 -7.42
C VAL A 176 5.19 12.46 -7.03
N LYS A 177 5.78 13.43 -6.34
CA LYS A 177 7.14 13.30 -5.80
C LYS A 177 7.11 12.38 -4.59
N ILE A 178 7.63 11.17 -4.74
CA ILE A 178 7.80 10.18 -3.67
C ILE A 178 9.29 10.13 -3.32
N ASP A 179 9.67 10.50 -2.09
CA ASP A 179 11.07 10.53 -1.66
C ASP A 179 11.51 9.25 -0.94
N ALA A 180 10.54 8.46 -0.45
CA ALA A 180 10.80 7.16 0.17
C ALA A 180 9.61 6.20 0.04
N ALA A 181 9.90 4.90 -0.03
CA ALA A 181 8.88 3.87 -0.03
C ALA A 181 9.30 2.63 0.76
N VAL A 182 8.30 1.98 1.37
CA VAL A 182 8.43 0.63 1.93
C VAL A 182 7.44 -0.28 1.21
N LEU A 183 7.94 -1.35 0.61
CA LEU A 183 7.19 -2.32 -0.18
C LEU A 183 7.18 -3.65 0.58
N LEU A 184 5.99 -4.05 1.07
CA LEU A 184 5.78 -5.26 1.86
C LEU A 184 5.18 -6.35 0.98
N ASN A 185 5.92 -7.44 0.71
CA ASN A 185 5.47 -8.49 -0.21
C ASN A 185 4.76 -7.90 -1.44
N PRO A 186 5.34 -6.92 -2.16
CA PRO A 186 4.64 -6.24 -3.24
C PRO A 186 4.46 -7.16 -4.43
N SER A 187 3.31 -7.10 -5.10
CA SER A 187 3.24 -7.56 -6.49
C SER A 187 4.03 -6.58 -7.37
N THR A 188 4.82 -7.11 -8.28
CA THR A 188 5.68 -6.32 -9.18
C THR A 188 4.96 -5.90 -10.47
N GLY A 189 3.68 -6.26 -10.60
CA GLY A 189 2.82 -5.89 -11.72
C GLY A 189 1.73 -6.91 -12.02
N LEU A 190 1.01 -6.71 -13.15
CA LEU A 190 -0.10 -7.58 -13.50
C LEU A 190 0.36 -9.02 -13.79
N ASN A 191 1.53 -9.23 -14.40
CA ASN A 191 2.03 -10.58 -14.68
C ASN A 191 2.17 -11.43 -13.41
N ASP A 192 2.76 -10.84 -12.35
CA ASP A 192 2.95 -11.48 -11.05
C ASP A 192 1.58 -11.76 -10.38
N SER A 193 0.66 -10.80 -10.42
CA SER A 193 -0.70 -10.97 -9.91
C SER A 193 -1.52 -12.02 -10.67
N VAL A 194 -1.37 -12.12 -11.98
CA VAL A 194 -2.00 -13.16 -12.81
C VAL A 194 -1.42 -14.53 -12.47
N GLN A 195 -0.11 -14.67 -12.32
CA GLN A 195 0.52 -15.91 -11.91
C GLN A 195 -0.03 -16.40 -10.56
N ALA A 196 -0.17 -15.50 -9.58
CA ALA A 196 -0.79 -15.81 -8.29
C ALA A 196 -2.26 -16.27 -8.46
N TYR A 197 -3.03 -15.61 -9.32
CA TYR A 197 -4.40 -16.00 -9.63
C TYR A 197 -4.48 -17.40 -10.25
N GLU A 198 -3.62 -17.70 -11.25
CA GLU A 198 -3.55 -19.00 -11.91
C GLU A 198 -3.19 -20.12 -10.93
N GLN A 199 -2.22 -19.87 -10.06
CA GLN A 199 -1.82 -20.83 -9.00
C GLN A 199 -2.97 -21.08 -8.01
N ALA A 200 -3.66 -20.02 -7.58
CA ALA A 200 -4.74 -20.11 -6.61
C ALA A 200 -5.99 -20.82 -7.16
N THR A 201 -6.31 -20.60 -8.43
CA THR A 201 -7.56 -21.07 -9.05
C THR A 201 -7.41 -22.31 -9.91
N GLY A 202 -6.20 -22.60 -10.37
CA GLY A 202 -5.92 -23.62 -11.38
C GLY A 202 -6.44 -23.25 -12.79
N ARG A 203 -6.79 -21.98 -13.02
CA ARG A 203 -7.31 -21.47 -14.28
C ARG A 203 -6.26 -20.65 -15.01
N THR A 204 -6.09 -20.88 -16.30
CA THR A 204 -5.22 -20.05 -17.15
C THR A 204 -5.94 -18.75 -17.48
N TYR A 205 -5.24 -17.64 -17.32
CA TYR A 205 -5.76 -16.30 -17.63
C TYR A 205 -5.79 -16.05 -19.14
N ALA A 206 -6.92 -15.64 -19.67
CA ALA A 206 -7.10 -15.33 -21.08
C ALA A 206 -6.62 -13.91 -21.39
N TRP A 207 -5.36 -13.75 -21.74
CA TRP A 207 -4.77 -12.46 -22.08
C TRP A 207 -5.41 -11.80 -23.29
N SER A 208 -6.02 -10.64 -23.09
CA SER A 208 -6.51 -9.75 -24.14
C SER A 208 -5.42 -8.73 -24.55
N PRO A 209 -5.56 -8.02 -25.69
CA PRO A 209 -4.67 -6.89 -26.00
C PRO A 209 -4.66 -5.82 -24.91
N ALA A 210 -5.79 -5.53 -24.29
CA ALA A 210 -5.91 -4.54 -23.22
C ALA A 210 -5.19 -4.98 -21.93
N SER A 211 -5.33 -6.26 -21.53
CA SER A 211 -4.63 -6.75 -20.34
C SER A 211 -3.12 -6.90 -20.58
N ARG A 212 -2.68 -7.22 -21.79
CA ARG A 212 -1.24 -7.19 -22.13
C ARG A 212 -0.65 -5.79 -22.07
N GLU A 213 -1.39 -4.79 -22.54
CA GLU A 213 -0.97 -3.40 -22.44
C GLU A 213 -0.89 -2.95 -20.97
N LEU A 214 -1.88 -3.30 -20.15
CA LEU A 214 -1.86 -3.04 -18.72
C LEU A 214 -0.66 -3.74 -18.03
N ALA A 215 -0.37 -5.00 -18.39
CA ALA A 215 0.78 -5.71 -17.88
C ALA A 215 2.08 -4.98 -18.19
N ARG A 216 2.25 -4.50 -19.44
CA ARG A 216 3.42 -3.73 -19.86
C ARG A 216 3.55 -2.41 -19.09
N GLN A 217 2.44 -1.70 -18.86
CA GLN A 217 2.42 -0.43 -18.13
C GLN A 217 2.76 -0.60 -16.65
N THR A 218 2.37 -1.72 -16.04
CA THR A 218 2.52 -1.96 -14.59
C THR A 218 3.72 -2.84 -14.25
N ASP A 219 4.53 -3.27 -15.23
CA ASP A 219 5.74 -4.05 -14.99
C ASP A 219 6.82 -3.19 -14.33
N ALA A 220 6.97 -3.31 -13.01
CA ALA A 220 7.96 -2.55 -12.25
C ALA A 220 9.40 -2.80 -12.74
N ALA A 221 9.70 -4.01 -13.22
CA ALA A 221 11.03 -4.36 -13.71
C ALA A 221 11.34 -3.70 -15.07
N ALA A 222 10.32 -3.52 -15.93
CA ALA A 222 10.45 -2.76 -17.17
C ALA A 222 10.59 -1.25 -16.91
N HIS A 223 10.00 -0.75 -15.83
CA HIS A 223 10.01 0.66 -15.44
C HIS A 223 11.00 0.97 -14.29
N ALA A 224 12.01 0.12 -14.07
CA ALA A 224 13.00 0.34 -13.00
C ALA A 224 13.70 1.71 -13.10
N GLY A 225 14.00 2.18 -14.32
CA GLY A 225 14.58 3.51 -14.57
C GLY A 225 13.65 4.65 -14.16
N ASP A 226 12.34 4.51 -14.41
CA ASP A 226 11.35 5.51 -14.01
C ASP A 226 11.16 5.51 -12.49
N ILE A 227 11.12 4.35 -11.85
CA ILE A 227 11.05 4.19 -10.38
C ILE A 227 12.27 4.83 -9.70
N ALA A 228 13.46 4.63 -10.25
CA ALA A 228 14.71 5.16 -9.71
C ALA A 228 15.01 6.62 -10.10
N ARG A 229 14.20 7.27 -10.94
CA ARG A 229 14.48 8.60 -11.56
C ARG A 229 14.92 9.68 -10.57
N HIS A 230 14.35 9.69 -9.37
CA HIS A 230 14.70 10.65 -8.32
C HIS A 230 15.39 9.99 -7.12
N LEU A 231 15.90 8.79 -7.30
CA LEU A 231 16.57 7.99 -6.28
C LEU A 231 15.80 7.97 -4.94
N PRO A 232 14.50 7.62 -4.93
CA PRO A 232 13.75 7.52 -3.68
C PRO A 232 14.41 6.50 -2.75
N ALA A 233 14.29 6.68 -1.44
CA ALA A 233 14.77 5.68 -0.50
C ALA A 233 13.82 4.48 -0.51
N LEU A 234 14.24 3.32 -1.01
CA LEU A 234 13.41 2.13 -1.17
C LEU A 234 13.81 1.02 -0.19
N LEU A 235 12.83 0.53 0.56
CA LEU A 235 12.95 -0.68 1.37
C LEU A 235 11.95 -1.72 0.87
N PHE A 236 12.45 -2.82 0.33
CA PHE A 236 11.66 -4.02 0.05
C PHE A 236 11.78 -4.99 1.22
N LEU A 237 10.65 -5.43 1.74
CA LEU A 237 10.53 -6.49 2.75
C LEU A 237 9.76 -7.66 2.14
N GLN A 238 10.47 -8.71 1.75
CA GLN A 238 9.88 -9.90 1.14
C GLN A 238 9.90 -11.05 2.14
N GLY A 239 8.77 -11.69 2.36
CA GLY A 239 8.67 -12.89 3.18
C GLY A 239 9.31 -14.09 2.49
N ALA A 240 10.21 -14.80 3.20
CA ALA A 240 10.78 -16.03 2.68
C ALA A 240 9.76 -17.15 2.53
N ASN A 241 8.65 -17.06 3.28
CA ASN A 241 7.55 -18.04 3.27
C ASN A 241 6.32 -17.50 2.52
N ASP A 242 6.50 -16.51 1.64
CA ASP A 242 5.42 -16.04 0.78
C ASP A 242 5.01 -17.18 -0.19
N SER A 243 3.77 -17.63 -0.07
CA SER A 243 3.18 -18.68 -0.93
C SER A 243 2.12 -18.13 -1.89
N VAL A 244 1.96 -16.81 -1.95
CA VAL A 244 0.99 -16.13 -2.80
C VAL A 244 1.64 -15.54 -4.04
N LEU A 245 2.74 -14.80 -3.86
CA LEU A 245 3.50 -14.19 -4.94
C LEU A 245 4.84 -14.93 -5.15
N ASP A 246 5.40 -14.75 -6.34
CA ASP A 246 6.74 -15.29 -6.63
C ASP A 246 7.79 -14.60 -5.77
N THR A 247 8.45 -15.35 -4.90
CA THR A 247 9.51 -14.84 -4.02
C THR A 247 10.76 -14.36 -4.77
N GLN A 248 10.89 -14.64 -6.07
CA GLN A 248 11.99 -14.19 -6.92
C GLN A 248 11.69 -12.87 -7.64
N ALA A 249 10.43 -12.45 -7.73
CA ALA A 249 10.06 -11.22 -8.45
C ALA A 249 10.69 -9.96 -7.83
N VAL A 250 10.67 -9.83 -6.51
CA VAL A 250 11.29 -8.69 -5.79
C VAL A 250 12.82 -8.73 -5.88
N PRO A 251 13.52 -9.84 -5.62
CA PRO A 251 14.95 -9.94 -5.88
C PRO A 251 15.36 -9.53 -7.31
N ALA A 252 14.63 -10.01 -8.33
CA ALA A 252 14.89 -9.66 -9.72
C ALA A 252 14.72 -8.16 -10.01
N LEU A 253 13.68 -7.53 -9.44
CA LEU A 253 13.50 -6.07 -9.50
C LEU A 253 14.67 -5.33 -8.81
N CYS A 254 15.07 -5.79 -7.63
CA CYS A 254 16.19 -5.21 -6.89
C CYS A 254 17.51 -5.25 -7.67
N GLU A 255 17.80 -6.36 -8.38
CA GLU A 255 19.00 -6.45 -9.22
C GLU A 255 18.98 -5.44 -10.38
N LYS A 256 17.78 -5.10 -10.92
CA LYS A 256 17.65 -4.05 -11.93
C LYS A 256 17.78 -2.65 -11.35
N LEU A 257 17.34 -2.42 -10.11
CA LEU A 257 17.41 -1.13 -9.45
C LEU A 257 18.82 -0.79 -8.97
N LYS A 258 19.58 -1.75 -8.43
CA LYS A 258 20.91 -1.53 -7.85
C LYS A 258 21.85 -0.69 -8.70
N PRO A 259 22.07 -0.96 -10.00
CA PRO A 259 22.99 -0.17 -10.82
C PRO A 259 22.52 1.27 -11.01
N LEU A 260 21.22 1.54 -10.90
CA LEU A 260 20.63 2.87 -11.07
C LEU A 260 20.88 3.78 -9.86
N TYR A 261 21.16 3.19 -8.68
CA TYR A 261 21.45 3.94 -7.45
C TYR A 261 22.92 4.36 -7.35
N GLY A 262 23.82 3.79 -8.16
CA GLY A 262 25.24 4.16 -8.19
C GLY A 262 25.86 4.15 -6.77
N GLU A 263 26.42 5.28 -6.34
CA GLU A 263 27.01 5.45 -5.01
C GLU A 263 25.95 5.56 -3.88
N GLN A 264 24.69 5.80 -4.20
CA GLN A 264 23.60 5.94 -3.22
C GLN A 264 22.96 4.61 -2.84
N THR A 265 23.74 3.53 -2.81
CA THR A 265 23.26 2.16 -2.52
C THR A 265 22.57 2.03 -1.17
N SER A 266 22.90 2.87 -0.18
CA SER A 266 22.24 2.89 1.13
C SER A 266 20.75 3.26 1.05
N ARG A 267 20.33 3.93 -0.04
CA ARG A 267 18.93 4.28 -0.28
C ARG A 267 18.10 3.14 -0.85
N LEU A 268 18.71 2.04 -1.28
CA LEU A 268 18.01 0.84 -1.78
C LEU A 268 18.33 -0.35 -0.88
N GLN A 269 17.34 -0.85 -0.17
CA GLN A 269 17.47 -2.05 0.65
C GLN A 269 16.43 -3.08 0.24
N CYS A 270 16.90 -4.30 -0.02
CA CYS A 270 16.06 -5.45 -0.35
C CYS A 270 16.33 -6.53 0.69
N ARG A 271 15.36 -6.76 1.56
CA ARG A 271 15.49 -7.68 2.69
C ARG A 271 14.50 -8.83 2.53
N GLN A 272 15.00 -10.06 2.61
CA GLN A 272 14.16 -11.23 2.76
C GLN A 272 14.02 -11.54 4.26
N LEU A 273 12.78 -11.67 4.75
CA LEU A 273 12.48 -11.93 6.16
C LEU A 273 12.13 -13.40 6.35
N THR A 274 13.00 -14.11 7.07
CA THR A 274 12.80 -15.53 7.42
C THR A 274 11.54 -15.69 8.27
N GLY A 275 10.71 -16.67 7.93
CA GLY A 275 9.47 -16.98 8.65
C GLY A 275 8.27 -16.10 8.25
N MET A 276 8.46 -14.97 7.61
CA MET A 276 7.38 -14.10 7.18
C MET A 276 6.64 -14.72 5.98
N SER A 277 5.32 -14.87 6.12
CA SER A 277 4.40 -15.25 5.04
C SER A 277 3.89 -14.03 4.27
N HIS A 278 3.08 -14.26 3.22
CA HIS A 278 2.44 -13.17 2.49
C HIS A 278 1.61 -12.28 3.42
N GLN A 279 0.77 -12.89 4.27
CA GLN A 279 -0.10 -12.21 5.22
C GLN A 279 0.63 -11.91 6.54
N TRP A 280 1.66 -11.08 6.46
CA TRP A 280 2.58 -10.75 7.53
C TRP A 280 1.93 -10.25 8.83
N SER A 281 0.74 -9.65 8.76
CA SER A 281 0.03 -9.14 9.94
C SER A 281 -0.74 -10.20 10.71
N ALA A 282 -0.89 -11.41 10.16
CA ALA A 282 -1.60 -12.51 10.82
C ALA A 282 -0.75 -13.23 11.87
N ASP A 283 0.58 -13.07 11.81
CA ASP A 283 1.53 -13.65 12.75
C ASP A 283 2.20 -12.55 13.60
N ALA A 284 2.16 -12.70 14.93
CA ALA A 284 2.66 -11.69 15.85
C ALA A 284 4.17 -11.40 15.71
N ALA A 285 4.97 -12.41 15.39
CA ALA A 285 6.42 -12.23 15.20
C ALA A 285 6.71 -11.45 13.91
N SER A 286 6.07 -11.80 12.81
CA SER A 286 6.17 -11.09 11.53
C SER A 286 5.68 -9.65 11.66
N LEU A 287 4.54 -9.45 12.33
CA LEU A 287 3.99 -8.11 12.60
C LEU A 287 4.99 -7.23 13.37
N ALA A 288 5.62 -7.78 14.43
CA ALA A 288 6.61 -7.05 15.21
C ALA A 288 7.87 -6.72 14.38
N MET A 289 8.36 -7.67 13.57
CA MET A 289 9.50 -7.44 12.68
C MET A 289 9.21 -6.35 11.65
N VAL A 290 8.04 -6.40 11.01
CA VAL A 290 7.63 -5.40 10.01
C VAL A 290 7.48 -4.03 10.65
N ARG A 291 6.78 -3.90 11.79
CA ARG A 291 6.64 -2.63 12.54
C ARG A 291 7.99 -2.00 12.84
N LYS A 292 8.92 -2.80 13.37
CA LYS A 292 10.28 -2.34 13.68
C LYS A 292 11.03 -1.88 12.44
N ALA A 293 10.99 -2.66 11.36
CA ALA A 293 11.72 -2.35 10.13
C ALA A 293 11.17 -1.09 9.44
N VAL A 294 9.85 -0.96 9.35
CA VAL A 294 9.18 0.20 8.72
C VAL A 294 9.38 1.47 9.56
N GLY A 295 9.20 1.38 10.88
CA GLY A 295 9.43 2.50 11.80
C GLY A 295 10.86 3.01 11.72
N ALA A 296 11.85 2.12 11.88
CA ALA A 296 13.27 2.46 11.77
C ALA A 296 13.60 3.11 10.41
N TRP A 297 13.08 2.54 9.30
CA TRP A 297 13.31 3.11 7.97
C TRP A 297 12.89 4.57 7.88
N PHE A 298 11.67 4.91 8.30
CA PHE A 298 11.20 6.29 8.22
C PHE A 298 11.77 7.23 9.29
N MET A 299 12.32 6.71 10.38
CA MET A 299 13.07 7.52 11.35
C MET A 299 14.46 7.90 10.81
N ASP A 300 15.16 6.96 10.17
CA ASP A 300 16.56 7.09 9.79
C ASP A 300 16.76 7.80 8.44
N ILE A 301 15.73 7.80 7.57
CA ILE A 301 15.85 8.46 6.26
C ILE A 301 15.94 9.98 6.46
N ALA A 302 17.11 10.52 6.15
CA ALA A 302 17.24 11.96 5.93
C ALA A 302 16.34 12.37 4.77
N SER A 303 15.66 13.51 4.89
CA SER A 303 14.94 14.10 3.75
C SER A 303 15.91 14.26 2.59
N ALA A 304 15.47 13.86 1.38
CA ALA A 304 16.33 14.04 0.20
C ALA A 304 16.77 15.51 0.13
N PRO A 305 18.04 15.79 -0.20
CA PRO A 305 18.47 17.17 -0.38
C PRO A 305 17.58 17.83 -1.43
N THR A 306 17.02 18.98 -1.09
CA THR A 306 16.30 19.84 -2.03
C THR A 306 17.28 20.30 -3.10
N GLN A 307 17.14 19.77 -4.32
CA GLN A 307 17.81 20.33 -5.51
C GLN A 307 17.09 21.58 -5.97
#